data_426c8902cb622753ee6f892beb8108b1
#
_entry.id   426c8902cb622753ee6f892beb8108b1
#
_cell.length_a   1.000
_cell.length_b   1.000
_cell.length_c   1.000
_cell.angle_alpha   90.00
_cell.angle_beta   90.00
_cell.angle_gamma   90.00
#
_symmetry.space_group_name_H-M   'P 1'
#
loop_
_entity.id
_entity.type
_entity.pdbx_description
1 polymer ?
#
loop_
_entity_poly.entity_id
_entity_poly.type
_entity_poly.pdbx_seq_one_letter_code
_entity_poly.pdbx_strand_id
1 'polypeptide(L)'
;ERLHAPLAIIEKRRLGNGERSEIMNVIGDVEGKVALTFDDEIDTGGTITNAAVILAEQGVTEVFCCVTHPVLSQDGAENLAKSNFKEVVVTDTIPLPPEKLNGKITVLSVAPMLGEAIYRIHKGLSVGEMFN
;
A
#
# COMPACT_ATOMS: atom_id res chain seq x y z
N GLU A 1 12.59 9.41 -4.34
CA GLU A 1 13.63 10.39 -3.94
C GLU A 1 13.79 10.49 -2.42
N ARG A 2 12.70 10.67 -1.62
CA ARG A 2 12.80 10.87 -0.15
C ARG A 2 13.36 9.67 0.62
N LEU A 3 13.10 8.46 0.18
CA LEU A 3 13.56 7.24 0.86
C LEU A 3 14.97 6.81 0.47
N HIS A 4 15.53 7.37 -0.62
CA HIS A 4 16.82 6.95 -1.19
C HIS A 4 16.96 5.43 -1.37
N ALA A 5 15.82 4.74 -1.59
CA ALA A 5 15.75 3.31 -1.78
C ALA A 5 15.73 2.96 -3.27
N PRO A 6 16.31 1.82 -3.69
CA PRO A 6 16.17 1.34 -5.05
C PRO A 6 14.70 1.04 -5.37
N LEU A 7 14.33 1.24 -6.62
CA LEU A 7 12.98 0.98 -7.12
C LEU A 7 12.92 -0.43 -7.72
N ALA A 8 11.88 -1.18 -7.36
CA ALA A 8 11.43 -2.37 -8.05
C ALA A 8 10.01 -2.16 -8.56
N ILE A 9 9.64 -2.82 -9.65
CA ILE A 9 8.32 -2.70 -10.26
C ILE A 9 7.68 -4.09 -10.30
N ILE A 10 6.44 -4.20 -9.86
CA ILE A 10 5.63 -5.41 -10.03
C ILE A 10 4.76 -5.20 -11.26
N GLU A 11 5.11 -5.87 -12.34
CA GLU A 11 4.35 -5.85 -13.59
C GLU A 11 3.25 -6.93 -13.54
N LYS A 12 2.01 -6.51 -13.77
CA LYS A 12 0.85 -7.39 -13.85
C LYS A 12 0.49 -7.60 -15.32
N ARG A 13 0.62 -8.82 -15.82
CA ARG A 13 0.19 -9.22 -17.18
C ARG A 13 -1.07 -10.06 -17.11
N ARG A 14 -2.12 -9.62 -17.80
CA ARG A 14 -3.30 -10.45 -18.05
C ARG A 14 -3.05 -11.24 -19.33
N LEU A 15 -3.05 -12.56 -19.23
CA LEU A 15 -3.04 -13.43 -20.41
C LEU A 15 -4.42 -13.35 -21.07
N GLY A 16 -4.45 -12.88 -22.33
CA GLY A 16 -5.69 -12.68 -23.09
C GLY A 16 -6.49 -13.98 -23.29
N ASN A 17 -7.80 -13.84 -23.48
CA ASN A 17 -8.81 -14.86 -23.79
C ASN A 17 -9.33 -15.71 -22.61
N GLY A 18 -9.96 -15.04 -21.63
CA GLY A 18 -10.99 -15.68 -20.78
C GLY A 18 -10.49 -16.50 -19.59
N GLU A 19 -9.21 -16.78 -19.47
CA GLU A 19 -8.63 -17.41 -18.27
C GLU A 19 -8.13 -16.34 -17.30
N ARG A 20 -8.53 -16.47 -16.03
CA ARG A 20 -8.20 -15.53 -14.93
C ARG A 20 -6.76 -15.70 -14.41
N SER A 21 -5.81 -16.16 -15.21
CA SER A 21 -4.43 -16.27 -14.79
C SER A 21 -3.72 -14.93 -14.95
N GLU A 22 -3.45 -14.29 -13.83
CA GLU A 22 -2.62 -13.09 -13.75
C GLU A 22 -1.18 -13.52 -13.47
N ILE A 23 -0.27 -13.21 -14.37
CA ILE A 23 1.16 -13.37 -14.14
C ILE A 23 1.67 -12.03 -13.59
N MET A 24 2.26 -12.07 -12.42
CA MET A 24 3.03 -10.95 -11.88
C MET A 24 4.52 -11.23 -12.02
N ASN A 25 5.26 -10.25 -12.50
CA ASN A 25 6.71 -10.32 -12.63
C ASN A 25 7.34 -9.16 -11.82
N VAL A 26 8.44 -9.44 -11.14
CA VAL A 26 9.19 -8.43 -10.41
C VAL A 26 10.38 -8.00 -11.24
N ILE A 27 10.47 -6.70 -11.53
CA ILE A 27 11.57 -6.08 -12.26
C ILE A 27 12.40 -5.29 -11.24
N GLY A 28 13.64 -5.67 -11.04
CA GLY A 28 14.55 -5.08 -10.06
C GLY A 28 15.18 -6.14 -9.17
N ASP A 29 16.23 -5.76 -8.48
CA ASP A 29 16.93 -6.63 -7.53
C ASP A 29 16.29 -6.49 -6.14
N VAL A 30 15.60 -7.55 -5.70
CA VAL A 30 14.83 -7.57 -4.43
C VAL A 30 15.32 -8.64 -3.45
N GLU A 31 16.16 -9.58 -3.89
CA GLU A 31 16.64 -10.70 -3.07
C GLU A 31 17.38 -10.21 -1.82
N GLY A 32 17.05 -10.77 -0.67
CA GLY A 32 17.65 -10.45 0.63
C GLY A 32 17.28 -9.06 1.17
N LYS A 33 16.39 -8.32 0.50
CA LYS A 33 15.99 -6.95 0.90
C LYS A 33 14.66 -6.92 1.64
N VAL A 34 14.41 -5.79 2.29
CA VAL A 34 13.09 -5.43 2.81
C VAL A 34 12.35 -4.66 1.71
N ALA A 35 11.14 -5.08 1.39
CA ALA A 35 10.29 -4.42 0.40
C ALA A 35 9.24 -3.54 1.07
N LEU A 36 9.05 -2.34 0.54
CA LEU A 36 7.97 -1.44 0.89
C LEU A 36 7.12 -1.20 -0.35
N THR A 37 5.90 -1.74 -0.36
CA THR A 37 4.95 -1.56 -1.46
C THR A 37 4.08 -0.33 -1.22
N PHE A 38 3.72 0.35 -2.31
CA PHE A 38 2.82 1.51 -2.29
C PHE A 38 1.68 1.29 -3.27
N ASP A 39 0.47 1.63 -2.83
CA ASP A 39 -0.72 1.63 -3.68
C ASP A 39 -1.62 2.80 -3.28
N ASP A 40 -2.55 3.19 -4.14
CA ASP A 40 -3.53 4.23 -3.85
C ASP A 40 -4.70 3.68 -3.03
N GLU A 41 -5.18 2.47 -3.32
CA GLU A 41 -6.29 1.85 -2.60
C GLU A 41 -6.12 0.34 -2.37
N ILE A 42 -6.70 -0.17 -1.30
CA ILE A 42 -6.94 -1.60 -1.08
C ILE A 42 -8.45 -1.83 -1.01
N ASP A 43 -8.98 -2.59 -1.97
CA ASP A 43 -10.36 -3.04 -1.93
C ASP A 43 -10.48 -4.44 -1.27
N THR A 44 -10.51 -5.52 -2.02
CA THR A 44 -10.59 -6.89 -1.47
C THR A 44 -9.25 -7.42 -0.95
N GLY A 45 -8.15 -6.73 -1.24
CA GLY A 45 -6.79 -7.11 -0.85
C GLY A 45 -6.14 -8.20 -1.71
N GLY A 46 -6.87 -8.82 -2.64
CA GLY A 46 -6.36 -9.97 -3.39
C GLY A 46 -5.11 -9.66 -4.21
N THR A 47 -5.10 -8.55 -4.93
CA THR A 47 -3.95 -8.15 -5.78
C THR A 47 -2.69 -7.91 -4.93
N ILE A 48 -2.83 -7.15 -3.86
CA ILE A 48 -1.68 -6.73 -3.06
C ILE A 48 -1.12 -7.89 -2.21
N THR A 49 -1.99 -8.77 -1.71
CA THR A 49 -1.55 -9.98 -0.98
C THR A 49 -0.83 -10.95 -1.91
N ASN A 50 -1.27 -11.08 -3.17
CA ASN A 50 -0.56 -11.89 -4.16
C ASN A 50 0.82 -11.28 -4.49
N ALA A 51 0.93 -9.96 -4.58
CA ALA A 51 2.21 -9.27 -4.75
C ALA A 51 3.18 -9.58 -3.59
N ALA A 52 2.69 -9.61 -2.34
CA ALA A 52 3.51 -9.96 -1.19
C ALA A 52 4.02 -11.42 -1.24
N VAL A 53 3.21 -12.35 -1.73
CA VAL A 53 3.63 -13.75 -1.94
C VAL A 53 4.76 -13.82 -2.96
N ILE A 54 4.60 -13.16 -4.10
CA ILE A 54 5.60 -13.16 -5.18
C ILE A 54 6.92 -12.52 -4.72
N LEU A 55 6.87 -11.42 -3.96
CA LEU A 55 8.06 -10.81 -3.38
C LEU A 55 8.79 -11.77 -2.43
N ALA A 56 8.05 -12.52 -1.62
CA ALA A 56 8.63 -13.53 -0.73
C ALA A 56 9.28 -14.67 -1.53
N GLU A 57 8.66 -15.15 -2.63
CA GLU A 57 9.23 -16.13 -3.54
C GLU A 57 10.50 -15.65 -4.24
N GLN A 58 10.65 -14.33 -4.43
CA GLN A 58 11.87 -13.71 -4.97
C GLN A 58 12.92 -13.41 -3.89
N GLY A 59 12.76 -13.94 -2.68
CA GLY A 59 13.75 -13.84 -1.61
C GLY A 59 13.73 -12.54 -0.81
N VAL A 60 12.65 -11.76 -0.88
CA VAL A 60 12.45 -10.60 0.00
C VAL A 60 12.30 -11.09 1.44
N THR A 61 13.00 -10.46 2.38
CA THR A 61 13.04 -10.88 3.79
C THR A 61 11.82 -10.44 4.59
N GLU A 62 11.34 -9.23 4.37
CA GLU A 62 10.13 -8.67 4.97
C GLU A 62 9.40 -7.79 3.95
N VAL A 63 8.08 -7.83 3.96
CA VAL A 63 7.24 -7.00 3.08
C VAL A 63 6.34 -6.11 3.93
N PHE A 64 6.41 -4.81 3.68
CA PHE A 64 5.53 -3.78 4.24
C PHE A 64 4.66 -3.20 3.14
N CYS A 65 3.50 -2.68 3.52
CA CYS A 65 2.59 -2.05 2.59
C CYS A 65 2.16 -0.68 3.10
N CYS A 66 2.12 0.31 2.22
CA CYS A 66 1.56 1.63 2.48
C CYS A 66 0.48 1.95 1.47
N VAL A 67 -0.72 2.26 1.94
CA VAL A 67 -1.87 2.54 1.08
C VAL A 67 -2.63 3.76 1.58
N THR A 68 -3.07 4.58 0.64
CA THR A 68 -3.82 5.78 0.99
C THR A 68 -5.25 5.44 1.39
N HIS A 69 -5.99 4.69 0.57
CA HIS A 69 -7.43 4.48 0.74
C HIS A 69 -7.77 3.03 1.14
N PRO A 70 -8.02 2.75 2.44
CA PRO A 70 -8.39 1.41 2.89
C PRO A 70 -9.89 1.17 2.70
N VAL A 71 -10.33 0.83 1.50
CA VAL A 71 -11.74 0.47 1.23
C VAL A 71 -12.11 -0.81 1.99
N LEU A 72 -11.26 -1.82 1.92
CA LEU A 72 -11.37 -3.10 2.62
C LEU A 72 -12.77 -3.71 2.52
N SER A 73 -13.31 -3.78 1.30
CA SER A 73 -14.60 -4.42 1.07
C SER A 73 -14.54 -5.94 1.31
N GLN A 74 -15.68 -6.55 1.51
CA GLN A 74 -15.81 -7.99 1.71
C GLN A 74 -14.80 -8.51 2.75
N ASP A 75 -13.95 -9.47 2.38
CA ASP A 75 -12.96 -10.11 3.24
C ASP A 75 -11.59 -9.39 3.24
N GLY A 76 -11.52 -8.14 2.75
CA GLY A 76 -10.27 -7.40 2.56
C GLY A 76 -9.39 -7.34 3.81
N ALA A 77 -9.96 -7.03 4.96
CA ALA A 77 -9.23 -6.99 6.23
C ALA A 77 -8.71 -8.39 6.65
N GLU A 78 -9.50 -9.43 6.40
CA GLU A 78 -9.14 -10.83 6.69
C GLU A 78 -8.02 -11.32 5.77
N ASN A 79 -8.07 -10.96 4.48
CA ASN A 79 -7.03 -11.26 3.51
C ASN A 79 -5.70 -10.62 3.92
N LEU A 80 -5.72 -9.36 4.37
CA LEU A 80 -4.53 -8.71 4.91
C LEU A 80 -4.01 -9.38 6.18
N ALA A 81 -4.90 -9.77 7.10
CA ALA A 81 -4.50 -10.48 8.32
C ALA A 81 -3.74 -11.79 8.03
N LYS A 82 -4.17 -12.52 7.00
CA LYS A 82 -3.57 -13.79 6.56
C LYS A 82 -2.35 -13.63 5.64
N SER A 83 -2.09 -12.43 5.14
CA SER A 83 -1.01 -12.15 4.19
C SER A 83 0.39 -12.27 4.78
N ASN A 84 1.40 -12.26 3.90
CA ASN A 84 2.82 -12.24 4.27
C ASN A 84 3.32 -10.84 4.68
N PHE A 85 2.47 -9.81 4.68
CA PHE A 85 2.86 -8.49 5.15
C PHE A 85 3.25 -8.51 6.62
N LYS A 86 4.35 -7.85 6.93
CA LYS A 86 4.77 -7.57 8.31
C LYS A 86 3.86 -6.53 8.94
N GLU A 87 3.56 -5.49 8.19
CA GLU A 87 2.69 -4.39 8.57
C GLU A 87 2.06 -3.77 7.31
N VAL A 88 0.82 -3.30 7.46
CA VAL A 88 0.09 -2.55 6.45
C VAL A 88 -0.27 -1.19 7.04
N VAL A 89 0.36 -0.14 6.52
CA VAL A 89 0.09 1.23 6.92
C VAL A 89 -0.96 1.82 6.00
N VAL A 90 -2.05 2.32 6.56
CA VAL A 90 -3.14 2.97 5.82
C VAL A 90 -3.42 4.35 6.39
N THR A 91 -4.20 5.16 5.68
CA THR A 91 -4.65 6.44 6.22
C THR A 91 -6.10 6.37 6.71
N ASP A 92 -6.52 7.41 7.42
CA ASP A 92 -7.90 7.61 7.87
C ASP A 92 -8.78 8.34 6.83
N THR A 93 -8.39 8.35 5.55
CA THR A 93 -9.21 8.88 4.45
C THR A 93 -10.54 8.15 4.29
N ILE A 94 -10.56 6.87 4.68
CA ILE A 94 -11.76 6.05 4.81
C ILE A 94 -11.76 5.50 6.24
N PRO A 95 -12.75 5.82 7.08
CA PRO A 95 -12.82 5.32 8.44
C PRO A 95 -12.93 3.80 8.47
N LEU A 96 -12.04 3.15 9.22
CA LEU A 96 -12.11 1.71 9.45
C LEU A 96 -12.82 1.44 10.77
N PRO A 97 -13.84 0.60 10.77
CA PRO A 97 -14.48 0.16 12.00
C PRO A 97 -13.53 -0.74 12.81
N PRO A 98 -13.62 -0.74 14.15
CA PRO A 98 -12.67 -1.45 15.02
C PRO A 98 -12.48 -2.94 14.69
N GLU A 99 -13.51 -3.61 14.20
CA GLU A 99 -13.48 -5.02 13.83
C GLU A 99 -12.60 -5.31 12.59
N LYS A 100 -12.31 -4.31 11.77
CA LYS A 100 -11.37 -4.41 10.65
C LYS A 100 -9.92 -4.13 11.04
N LEU A 101 -9.71 -3.53 12.21
CA LEU A 101 -8.38 -3.27 12.74
C LEU A 101 -7.81 -4.56 13.33
N ASN A 102 -7.04 -5.27 12.56
CA ASN A 102 -6.25 -6.41 13.02
C ASN A 102 -4.83 -5.96 13.39
N GLY A 103 -4.07 -6.81 14.07
CA GLY A 103 -2.73 -6.48 14.56
C GLY A 103 -1.67 -6.17 13.48
N LYS A 104 -2.03 -6.20 12.19
CA LYS A 104 -1.14 -5.83 11.08
C LYS A 104 -1.44 -4.46 10.50
N ILE A 105 -2.62 -3.88 10.78
CA ILE A 105 -3.04 -2.61 10.19
C ILE A 105 -2.72 -1.47 11.15
N THR A 106 -1.89 -0.54 10.69
CA THR A 106 -1.58 0.73 11.37
C THR A 106 -2.24 1.88 10.60
N VAL A 107 -3.03 2.70 11.29
CA VAL A 107 -3.71 3.85 10.70
C VAL A 107 -2.95 5.14 11.00
N LEU A 108 -2.59 5.89 9.96
CA LEU A 108 -2.02 7.23 10.06
C LEU A 108 -3.06 8.28 9.68
N SER A 109 -3.22 9.29 10.53
CA SER A 109 -4.16 10.38 10.23
C SER A 109 -3.59 11.36 9.22
N VAL A 110 -4.39 11.66 8.19
CA VAL A 110 -4.12 12.75 7.23
C VAL A 110 -4.71 14.09 7.66
N ALA A 111 -5.45 14.14 8.78
CA ALA A 111 -6.10 15.35 9.24
C ALA A 111 -5.14 16.53 9.50
N PRO A 112 -3.93 16.34 10.09
CA PRO A 112 -2.98 17.43 10.26
C PRO A 112 -2.51 18.01 8.92
N MET A 113 -2.24 17.15 7.94
CA MET A 113 -1.82 17.58 6.59
C MET A 113 -2.93 18.35 5.87
N LEU A 114 -4.16 17.85 5.92
CA LEU A 114 -5.32 18.52 5.32
C LEU A 114 -5.63 19.83 6.03
N GLY A 115 -5.54 19.88 7.36
CA GLY A 115 -5.72 21.10 8.14
C GLY A 115 -4.70 22.18 7.77
N GLU A 116 -3.44 21.82 7.61
CA GLU A 116 -2.40 22.75 7.15
C GLU A 116 -2.67 23.23 5.71
N ALA A 117 -3.07 22.34 4.82
CA ALA A 117 -3.43 22.74 3.45
C ALA A 117 -4.59 23.75 3.43
N ILE A 118 -5.65 23.49 4.19
CA ILE A 118 -6.80 24.40 4.32
C ILE A 118 -6.35 25.77 4.88
N TYR A 119 -5.52 25.78 5.94
CA TYR A 119 -4.98 27.00 6.51
C TYR A 119 -4.18 27.80 5.49
N ARG A 120 -3.28 27.16 4.76
CA ARG A 120 -2.45 27.81 3.73
C ARG A 120 -3.30 28.41 2.61
N ILE A 121 -4.28 27.65 2.09
CA ILE A 121 -5.21 28.15 1.08
C ILE A 121 -5.95 29.38 1.59
N HIS A 122 -6.48 29.32 2.80
CA HIS A 122 -7.21 30.45 3.41
C HIS A 122 -6.32 31.70 3.57
N LYS A 123 -5.03 31.53 3.85
CA LYS A 123 -4.05 32.61 4.02
C LYS A 123 -3.36 33.05 2.73
N GLY A 124 -3.66 32.43 1.59
CA GLY A 124 -2.96 32.72 0.32
C GLY A 124 -1.50 32.25 0.29
N LEU A 125 -1.15 31.26 1.13
CA LEU A 125 0.19 30.68 1.19
C LEU A 125 0.32 29.49 0.22
N SER A 126 1.57 29.19 -0.17
CA SER A 126 1.85 28.05 -1.05
C SER A 126 1.60 26.71 -0.35
N VAL A 127 0.72 25.87 -0.92
CA VAL A 127 0.52 24.50 -0.47
C VAL A 127 1.73 23.63 -0.88
N GLY A 128 2.40 23.94 -1.97
CA GLY A 128 3.58 23.20 -2.44
C GLY A 128 4.73 23.16 -1.42
N GLU A 129 4.86 24.20 -0.60
CA GLU A 129 5.90 24.28 0.44
C GLU A 129 5.73 23.21 1.54
N MET A 130 4.55 22.59 1.67
CA MET A 130 4.33 21.50 2.64
C MET A 130 5.11 20.22 2.29
N PHE A 131 5.57 20.12 1.04
CA PHE A 131 6.18 18.90 0.50
C PHE A 131 7.67 19.06 0.19
N ASN A 132 8.26 20.19 0.53
CA ASN A 132 9.70 20.50 0.37
C ASN A 132 10.53 20.04 1.57
#